data_d3ebe16b2402985b9cd0c0456b53fe60
#
_entry.id   d3ebe16b2402985b9cd0c0456b53fe60
#
_cell.length_a   1.000
_cell.length_b   1.000
_cell.length_c   1.000
_cell.angle_alpha   90.00
_cell.angle_beta   90.00
_cell.angle_gamma   90.00
#
_symmetry.space_group_name_H-M   'P 1'
#
loop_
_entity.id
_entity.type
_entity.pdbx_description
1 polymer ?
#
loop_
_entity_poly.entity_id
_entity_poly.type
_entity_poly.pdbx_seq_one_letter_code
_entity_poly.pdbx_strand_id
1 'polypeptide(L)'
;MDKIAIRVGSLSEHKIGAVRDACEALGIDADVVGIAAKSGVNEQPLGAFETTYGAKVRANEAWRSSEGVPDIAIGIESGIIPLVDPQRDGIEE
;
A
#
# COMPACT_ATOMS: atom_id res chain seq x y z
N MET A 1 18.31 -2.17 -20.95
CA MET A 1 16.95 -2.60 -20.59
C MET A 1 16.24 -1.47 -19.89
N ASP A 2 15.02 -1.21 -20.29
CA ASP A 2 14.26 -0.11 -19.70
C ASP A 2 13.85 -0.43 -18.27
N LYS A 3 13.81 0.60 -17.44
CA LYS A 3 13.35 0.45 -16.06
C LYS A 3 11.87 0.14 -16.02
N ILE A 4 11.49 -0.67 -15.06
CA ILE A 4 10.08 -0.91 -14.78
C ILE A 4 9.50 0.31 -14.08
N ALA A 5 8.42 0.85 -14.61
CA ALA A 5 7.75 2.01 -14.03
C ALA A 5 6.81 1.55 -12.93
N ILE A 6 7.18 1.85 -11.68
CA ILE A 6 6.37 1.50 -10.51
C ILE A 6 5.85 2.79 -9.86
N ARG A 7 4.55 2.87 -9.66
CA ARG A 7 3.92 4.02 -9.02
C ARG A 7 3.29 3.58 -7.71
N VAL A 8 3.63 4.30 -6.65
CA VAL A 8 3.15 4.00 -5.30
C VAL A 8 2.11 5.05 -4.92
N GLY A 9 0.93 4.60 -4.51
CA GLY A 9 -0.17 5.49 -4.13
C GLY A 9 0.02 6.12 -2.76
N SER A 10 1.12 6.82 -2.58
CA SER A 10 1.47 7.50 -1.35
C SER A 10 2.63 8.46 -1.60
N LEU A 11 2.70 9.51 -0.81
CA LEU A 11 3.86 10.39 -0.77
C LEU A 11 4.74 10.11 0.44
N SER A 12 4.43 9.08 1.22
CA SER A 12 5.21 8.71 2.39
C SER A 12 6.55 8.14 1.98
N GLU A 13 7.64 8.76 2.47
CA GLU A 13 8.99 8.29 2.18
C GLU A 13 9.21 6.87 2.69
N HIS A 14 8.58 6.49 3.79
CA HIS A 14 8.70 5.13 4.32
C HIS A 14 8.12 4.10 3.36
N LYS A 15 6.96 4.41 2.80
CA LYS A 15 6.29 3.49 1.87
C LYS A 15 7.01 3.41 0.54
N ILE A 16 7.41 4.57 0.02
CA ILE A 16 8.17 4.64 -1.24
C ILE A 16 9.51 3.92 -1.07
N GLY A 17 10.19 4.18 0.03
CA GLY A 17 11.48 3.57 0.33
C GLY A 17 11.38 2.05 0.46
N ALA A 18 10.30 1.56 1.07
CA ALA A 18 10.09 0.12 1.20
C ALA A 18 9.99 -0.56 -0.17
N VAL A 19 9.31 0.09 -1.11
CA VAL A 19 9.19 -0.44 -2.47
C VAL A 19 10.55 -0.42 -3.18
N ARG A 20 11.30 0.68 -3.03
CA ARG A 20 12.65 0.75 -3.61
C ARG A 20 13.56 -0.32 -3.05
N ASP A 21 13.53 -0.51 -1.74
CA ASP A 21 14.35 -1.52 -1.07
C ASP A 21 13.99 -2.93 -1.54
N ALA A 22 12.71 -3.20 -1.70
CA ALA A 22 12.27 -4.50 -2.21
C ALA A 22 12.75 -4.75 -3.64
N CYS A 23 12.67 -3.73 -4.49
CA CYS A 23 13.16 -3.84 -5.87
C CYS A 23 14.66 -4.10 -5.89
N GLU A 24 15.41 -3.39 -5.07
CA GLU A 24 16.85 -3.58 -4.98
C GLU A 24 17.18 -5.00 -4.51
N ALA A 25 16.50 -5.48 -3.49
CA ALA A 25 16.72 -6.82 -2.96
C ALA A 25 16.42 -7.90 -4.00
N LEU A 26 15.45 -7.66 -4.86
CA LEU A 26 15.05 -8.61 -5.91
C LEU A 26 15.80 -8.43 -7.21
N GLY A 27 16.69 -7.47 -7.30
CA GLY A 27 17.43 -7.20 -8.52
C GLY A 27 16.57 -6.59 -9.64
N ILE A 28 15.49 -5.90 -9.27
CA ILE A 28 14.60 -5.27 -10.23
C ILE A 28 15.03 -3.82 -10.45
N ASP A 29 15.32 -3.48 -11.71
CA ASP A 29 15.65 -2.11 -12.07
C ASP A 29 14.35 -1.34 -12.28
N ALA A 30 13.97 -0.54 -11.31
CA ALA A 30 12.68 0.12 -11.29
C ALA A 30 12.80 1.63 -11.09
N ASP A 31 11.90 2.35 -11.74
CA ASP A 31 11.68 3.77 -11.48
C ASP A 31 10.48 3.89 -10.55
N VAL A 32 10.74 4.09 -9.27
CA VAL A 32 9.71 4.11 -8.24
C VAL A 32 9.36 5.55 -7.89
N VAL A 33 8.13 5.93 -8.15
CA VAL A 33 7.64 7.29 -7.90
C VAL A 33 6.38 7.23 -7.05
N GLY A 34 6.33 8.06 -6.01
CA GLY A 34 5.14 8.20 -5.19
C GLY A 34 4.13 9.14 -5.83
N ILE A 35 2.87 8.81 -5.69
CA ILE A 35 1.75 9.59 -6.21
C ILE A 35 0.78 9.84 -5.07
N ALA A 36 0.34 11.10 -4.94
CA ALA A 36 -0.65 11.45 -3.93
C ALA A 36 -1.94 10.67 -4.19
N ALA A 37 -2.39 9.95 -3.19
CA ALA A 37 -3.59 9.14 -3.30
C ALA A 37 -4.29 9.10 -1.95
N LYS A 38 -5.62 9.12 -1.99
CA LYS A 38 -6.44 8.95 -0.80
C LYS A 38 -7.01 7.54 -0.82
N SER A 39 -7.03 6.89 0.33
CA SER A 39 -7.53 5.52 0.40
C SER A 39 -9.06 5.44 0.45
N GLY A 40 -9.72 6.54 0.81
CA GLY A 40 -11.17 6.54 1.00
C GLY A 40 -11.61 5.89 2.32
N VAL A 41 -10.67 5.53 3.17
CA VAL A 41 -10.97 4.97 4.49
C VAL A 41 -10.45 5.90 5.58
N ASN A 42 -10.72 5.57 6.82
CA ASN A 42 -10.24 6.33 7.95
C ASN A 42 -8.71 6.41 7.95
N GLU A 43 -8.17 7.46 8.54
CA GLU A 43 -6.72 7.64 8.64
C GLU A 43 -6.05 6.44 9.28
N GLN A 44 -6.72 5.83 10.26
CA GLN A 44 -6.27 4.58 10.85
C GLN A 44 -7.33 3.51 10.59
N PRO A 45 -7.21 2.75 9.49
CA PRO A 45 -8.19 1.73 9.15
C PRO A 45 -8.34 0.67 10.24
N LEU A 46 -9.55 0.19 10.42
CA LEU A 46 -9.87 -0.88 11.37
C LEU A 46 -10.24 -2.14 10.61
N GLY A 47 -9.56 -3.23 10.93
CA GLY A 47 -9.83 -4.54 10.35
C GLY A 47 -9.20 -4.74 8.99
N ALA A 48 -9.17 -6.00 8.58
CA ALA A 48 -8.52 -6.40 7.34
C ALA A 48 -9.27 -5.87 6.11
N PHE A 49 -10.60 -5.82 6.16
CA PHE A 49 -11.39 -5.34 5.02
C PHE A 49 -11.08 -3.88 4.71
N GLU A 50 -11.15 -3.01 5.71
CA GLU A 50 -10.92 -1.59 5.50
C GLU A 50 -9.47 -1.32 5.08
N THR A 51 -8.53 -2.02 5.68
CA THR A 51 -7.11 -1.90 5.33
C THR A 51 -6.86 -2.35 3.89
N THR A 52 -7.41 -3.49 3.50
CA THR A 52 -7.26 -4.02 2.15
C THR A 52 -7.93 -3.12 1.12
N TYR A 53 -9.12 -2.64 1.43
CA TYR A 53 -9.85 -1.74 0.54
C TYR A 53 -9.06 -0.45 0.33
N GLY A 54 -8.52 0.11 1.41
CA GLY A 54 -7.70 1.32 1.31
C GLY A 54 -6.47 1.13 0.43
N ALA A 55 -5.81 -0.02 0.56
CA ALA A 55 -4.66 -0.32 -0.27
C ALA A 55 -5.04 -0.42 -1.75
N LYS A 56 -6.16 -1.05 -2.05
CA LYS A 56 -6.65 -1.16 -3.44
C LYS A 56 -6.99 0.20 -4.02
N VAL A 57 -7.63 1.07 -3.25
CA VAL A 57 -7.98 2.41 -3.71
C VAL A 57 -6.71 3.21 -4.01
N ARG A 58 -5.70 3.12 -3.15
CA ARG A 58 -4.43 3.80 -3.38
C ARG A 58 -3.72 3.30 -4.63
N ALA A 59 -3.75 1.99 -4.88
CA ALA A 59 -3.16 1.43 -6.10
C ALA A 59 -3.89 1.93 -7.35
N ASN A 60 -5.22 1.97 -7.32
CA ASN A 60 -6.01 2.47 -8.42
C ASN A 60 -5.74 3.96 -8.70
N GLU A 61 -5.61 4.75 -7.65
CA GLU A 61 -5.29 6.17 -7.81
C GLU A 61 -3.89 6.37 -8.39
N ALA A 62 -2.93 5.56 -7.95
CA ALA A 62 -1.58 5.62 -8.49
C ALA A 62 -1.58 5.28 -9.99
N TRP A 63 -2.38 4.30 -10.37
CA TRP A 63 -2.52 3.90 -11.77
C TRP A 63 -3.11 5.03 -12.62
N ARG A 64 -4.24 5.58 -12.15
CA ARG A 64 -4.96 6.59 -12.92
C ARG A 64 -4.29 7.94 -12.95
N SER A 65 -3.55 8.28 -11.89
CA SER A 65 -2.95 9.61 -11.76
C SER A 65 -1.51 9.69 -12.29
N SER A 66 -0.94 8.57 -12.72
CA SER A 66 0.42 8.60 -13.22
C SER A 66 0.45 9.14 -14.66
N GLU A 67 1.57 9.76 -15.00
CA GLU A 67 1.81 10.17 -16.39
C GLU A 67 2.13 8.91 -17.20
N GLY A 68 1.35 8.67 -18.23
CA GLY A 68 1.45 7.44 -18.99
C GLY A 68 0.95 6.24 -18.19
N VAL A 69 1.09 5.06 -18.77
CA VAL A 69 0.65 3.82 -18.12
C VAL A 69 1.84 3.21 -17.39
N PRO A 70 1.78 3.06 -16.07
CA PRO A 70 2.87 2.41 -15.35
C PRO A 70 2.84 0.89 -15.60
N ASP A 71 3.96 0.24 -15.31
CA ASP A 71 4.00 -1.22 -15.36
C ASP A 71 3.33 -1.83 -14.13
N ILE A 72 3.51 -1.19 -12.98
CA ILE A 72 2.96 -1.67 -11.72
C ILE A 72 2.48 -0.48 -10.91
N ALA A 73 1.30 -0.60 -10.33
CA ALA A 73 0.79 0.35 -9.34
C ALA A 73 0.64 -0.35 -8.00
N ILE A 74 1.14 0.27 -6.95
CA ILE A 74 1.17 -0.31 -5.61
C ILE A 74 0.43 0.60 -4.64
N GLY A 75 -0.48 0.00 -3.88
CA GLY A 75 -1.12 0.65 -2.75
C GLY A 75 -0.69 -0.03 -1.47
N ILE A 76 -0.30 0.77 -0.48
CA ILE A 76 0.11 0.26 0.82
C ILE A 76 -0.74 0.94 1.88
N GLU A 77 -1.34 0.15 2.73
CA GLU A 77 -2.12 0.66 3.84
C GLU A 77 -1.81 -0.16 5.08
N SER A 78 -1.76 0.47 6.23
CA SER A 78 -1.65 -0.22 7.50
C SER A 78 -2.90 0.06 8.32
N GLY A 79 -3.32 -0.93 9.07
CA GLY A 79 -4.53 -0.81 9.87
C GLY A 79 -4.41 -1.59 11.16
N ILE A 80 -5.43 -1.44 11.99
CA ILE A 80 -5.51 -2.15 13.26
C ILE A 80 -6.45 -3.33 13.08
N ILE A 81 -5.94 -4.52 13.36
CA ILE A 81 -6.75 -5.73 13.34
C ILE A 81 -6.93 -6.16 14.79
N PRO A 82 -8.17 -6.12 15.31
CA PRO A 82 -8.40 -6.56 16.68
C PRO A 82 -8.05 -8.04 16.83
N LEU A 83 -7.28 -8.35 17.86
CA LEU A 83 -7.00 -9.71 18.23
C LEU A 83 -7.86 -10.05 19.44
N VAL A 84 -8.67 -11.07 19.29
CA VAL A 84 -9.56 -11.50 20.35
C VAL A 84 -8.90 -12.65 21.13
N ASP A 85 -8.71 -12.45 22.42
CA ASP A 85 -8.26 -13.49 23.33
C ASP A 85 -9.48 -13.91 24.15
N PRO A 86 -10.06 -15.08 23.89
CA PRO A 86 -11.29 -15.48 24.57
C PRO A 86 -11.18 -15.46 26.08
N GLN A 87 -10.04 -15.84 26.62
CA GLN A 87 -9.86 -15.87 28.08
C GLN A 87 -9.68 -14.49 28.69
N ARG A 88 -8.80 -13.68 28.08
CA ARG A 88 -8.52 -12.34 28.57
C ARG A 88 -9.69 -11.40 28.35
N ASP A 89 -10.33 -11.52 27.19
CA ASP A 89 -11.38 -10.58 26.76
C ASP A 89 -12.78 -11.03 27.16
N GLY A 90 -12.91 -12.16 27.87
CA GLY A 90 -14.20 -12.62 28.35
C GLY A 90 -15.11 -13.19 27.31
N ILE A 91 -14.59 -13.58 26.17
CA ILE A 91 -15.39 -14.17 25.09
C ILE A 91 -15.46 -15.67 25.27
N GLU A 92 -16.67 -16.18 25.31
CA GLU A 92 -16.90 -17.62 25.41
C GLU A 92 -16.68 -18.28 24.05
N GLU A 93 -16.06 -19.43 24.09
CA GLU A 93 -15.82 -20.21 22.88
C GLU A 93 -16.96 -21.17 22.60
#